data_9ffd6868550e04dd6257c386a2b9ee30
#
_entry.id   9ffd6868550e04dd6257c386a2b9ee30
#
_cell.length_a   1.000
_cell.length_b   1.000
_cell.length_c   1.000
_cell.angle_alpha   90.00
_cell.angle_beta   90.00
_cell.angle_gamma   90.00
#
_symmetry.space_group_name_H-M   'P 1'
#
loop_
_entity.id
_entity.type
_entity.pdbx_description
1 polymer ?
#
loop_
_entity_poly.entity_id
_entity_poly.type
_entity_poly.pdbx_seq_one_letter_code
_entity_poly.pdbx_strand_id
1 'polypeptide(L)'
;MKIIKFFIKFIVTILVVGLIVFYFVQKNTLNNLEKRKNNVTSLWEKFDKKLNDRDKLILSVSTTNSDSLKYFVDKSKLGRQNKVKLLEFEFNEYKLNKFLLNKCLDMGKETESIYQELNEITTEYNSSVKDYNVYYTIFPNFIFAKRKGYKREKFLTIEYGKENQDPIEKSKEIPEWAKNVDTTFLSK
;
A
#
# COMPACT_ATOMS: atom_id res chain seq x y z
N MET A 1 -23.50 47.89 30.10
CA MET A 1 -22.20 47.92 29.40
C MET A 1 -21.18 46.92 29.98
N LYS A 2 -21.05 46.73 31.29
CA LYS A 2 -20.08 45.76 31.90
C LYS A 2 -20.39 44.30 31.57
N ILE A 3 -21.64 43.88 31.55
CA ILE A 3 -22.10 42.51 31.27
C ILE A 3 -21.74 42.13 29.83
N ILE A 4 -21.98 42.99 28.84
CA ILE A 4 -21.63 42.73 27.43
C ILE A 4 -20.13 42.53 27.24
N LYS A 5 -19.32 43.36 27.88
CA LYS A 5 -17.85 43.19 27.84
C LYS A 5 -17.39 41.86 28.45
N PHE A 6 -18.07 41.40 29.50
CA PHE A 6 -17.75 40.09 30.12
C PHE A 6 -18.07 38.93 29.15
N PHE A 7 -19.27 38.94 28.51
CA PHE A 7 -19.64 37.93 27.53
C PHE A 7 -18.69 37.89 26.32
N ILE A 8 -18.28 39.05 25.80
CA ILE A 8 -17.34 39.14 24.69
C ILE A 8 -15.97 38.48 25.09
N LYS A 9 -15.45 38.83 26.29
CA LYS A 9 -14.20 38.22 26.78
C LYS A 9 -14.31 36.71 26.92
N PHE A 10 -15.44 36.22 27.45
CA PHE A 10 -15.71 34.79 27.62
C PHE A 10 -15.74 34.05 26.28
N ILE A 11 -16.45 34.60 25.28
CA ILE A 11 -16.50 34.03 23.92
C ILE A 11 -15.11 34.00 23.28
N VAL A 12 -14.36 35.09 23.38
CA VAL A 12 -13.00 35.17 22.86
C VAL A 12 -12.07 34.12 23.52
N THR A 13 -12.18 33.94 24.84
CA THR A 13 -11.41 32.93 25.55
C THR A 13 -11.72 31.51 25.06
N ILE A 14 -13.01 31.17 24.87
CA ILE A 14 -13.44 29.85 24.31
C ILE A 14 -12.87 29.67 22.90
N LEU A 15 -12.93 30.68 22.05
CA LEU A 15 -12.38 30.61 20.70
C LEU A 15 -10.87 30.36 20.69
N VAL A 16 -10.13 31.07 21.54
CA VAL A 16 -8.68 30.89 21.67
C VAL A 16 -8.32 29.47 22.14
N VAL A 17 -9.00 28.99 23.19
CA VAL A 17 -8.81 27.64 23.69
C VAL A 17 -9.17 26.60 22.59
N GLY A 18 -10.28 26.81 21.88
CA GLY A 18 -10.68 25.95 20.76
C GLY A 18 -9.64 25.86 19.65
N LEU A 19 -9.04 27.00 19.27
CA LEU A 19 -7.94 27.03 18.28
C LEU A 19 -6.69 26.29 18.75
N ILE A 20 -6.32 26.43 20.02
CA ILE A 20 -5.18 25.71 20.61
C ILE A 20 -5.43 24.20 20.57
N VAL A 21 -6.60 23.74 21.02
CA VAL A 21 -6.97 22.32 21.00
C VAL A 21 -6.97 21.79 19.56
N PHE A 22 -7.58 22.53 18.63
CA PHE A 22 -7.61 22.18 17.22
C PHE A 22 -6.20 22.01 16.63
N TYR A 23 -5.28 22.93 16.94
CA TYR A 23 -3.88 22.86 16.52
C TYR A 23 -3.20 21.59 17.03
N PHE A 24 -3.37 21.24 18.31
CA PHE A 24 -2.78 20.03 18.89
C PHE A 24 -3.37 18.75 18.27
N VAL A 25 -4.69 18.70 18.07
CA VAL A 25 -5.36 17.57 17.40
C VAL A 25 -4.83 17.40 15.98
N GLN A 26 -4.74 18.48 15.21
CA GLN A 26 -4.19 18.43 13.85
C GLN A 26 -2.75 17.91 13.84
N LYS A 27 -1.87 18.48 14.68
CA LYS A 27 -0.46 18.09 14.77
C LYS A 27 -0.31 16.60 15.12
N ASN A 28 -1.04 16.13 16.13
CA ASN A 28 -1.01 14.74 16.56
C ASN A 28 -1.52 13.80 15.47
N THR A 29 -2.61 14.16 14.79
CA THR A 29 -3.15 13.38 13.67
C THR A 29 -2.16 13.25 12.53
N LEU A 30 -1.51 14.34 12.12
CA LEU A 30 -0.54 14.32 11.03
C LEU A 30 0.70 13.50 11.39
N ASN A 31 1.22 13.62 12.59
CA ASN A 31 2.36 12.82 13.06
C ASN A 31 2.03 11.31 13.07
N ASN A 32 0.83 10.94 13.50
CA ASN A 32 0.41 9.54 13.49
C ASN A 32 0.18 9.01 12.07
N LEU A 33 -0.35 9.83 11.15
CA LEU A 33 -0.47 9.47 9.73
C LEU A 33 0.89 9.22 9.10
N GLU A 34 1.84 10.12 9.35
CA GLU A 34 3.21 10.00 8.85
C GLU A 34 3.90 8.74 9.38
N LYS A 35 3.81 8.48 10.69
CA LYS A 35 4.36 7.26 11.31
C LYS A 35 3.81 5.98 10.66
N ARG A 36 2.48 5.91 10.46
CA ARG A 36 1.82 4.75 9.84
C ARG A 36 2.20 4.61 8.37
N LYS A 37 2.28 5.72 7.64
CA LYS A 37 2.73 5.74 6.24
C LYS A 37 4.18 5.28 6.10
N ASN A 38 5.06 5.71 6.99
CA ASN A 38 6.46 5.28 7.02
C ASN A 38 6.57 3.78 7.27
N ASN A 39 5.70 3.20 8.13
CA ASN A 39 5.65 1.76 8.33
C ASN A 39 5.26 1.01 7.05
N VAL A 40 4.21 1.47 6.34
CA VAL A 40 3.82 0.91 5.02
C VAL A 40 4.97 1.02 4.01
N THR A 41 5.69 2.14 4.00
CA THR A 41 6.82 2.34 3.09
C THR A 41 7.98 1.42 3.41
N SER A 42 8.33 1.26 4.68
CA SER A 42 9.40 0.34 5.12
C SER A 42 9.08 -1.12 4.78
N LEU A 43 7.82 -1.55 4.94
CA LEU A 43 7.40 -2.89 4.56
C LEU A 43 7.43 -3.09 3.04
N TRP A 44 7.09 -2.06 2.25
CA TRP A 44 7.26 -2.11 0.80
C TRP A 44 8.73 -2.27 0.39
N GLU A 45 9.64 -1.56 1.04
CA GLU A 45 11.08 -1.67 0.78
C GLU A 45 11.62 -3.05 1.15
N LYS A 46 11.17 -3.63 2.29
CA LYS A 46 11.48 -5.02 2.68
C LYS A 46 10.99 -6.02 1.63
N PHE A 47 9.77 -5.82 1.14
CA PHE A 47 9.15 -6.63 0.09
C PHE A 47 9.94 -6.54 -1.24
N ASP A 48 10.25 -5.33 -1.70
CA ASP A 48 11.02 -5.11 -2.93
C ASP A 48 12.42 -5.74 -2.87
N LYS A 49 13.10 -5.61 -1.72
CA LYS A 49 14.39 -6.27 -1.48
C LYS A 49 14.27 -7.79 -1.61
N LYS A 50 13.25 -8.39 -1.00
CA LYS A 50 13.05 -9.85 -1.06
C LYS A 50 12.70 -10.33 -2.46
N LEU A 51 11.92 -9.54 -3.22
CA LEU A 51 11.67 -9.81 -4.64
C LEU A 51 12.95 -9.76 -5.48
N ASN A 52 13.85 -8.83 -5.19
CA ASN A 52 15.15 -8.79 -5.87
C ASN A 52 16.01 -10.02 -5.57
N ASP A 53 15.95 -10.56 -4.35
CA ASP A 53 16.67 -11.79 -4.00
C ASP A 53 16.06 -13.00 -4.72
N ARG A 54 14.72 -13.10 -4.79
CA ARG A 54 14.02 -14.10 -5.61
C ARG A 54 14.43 -14.02 -7.08
N ASP A 55 14.44 -12.82 -7.64
CA ASP A 55 14.74 -12.61 -9.06
C ASP A 55 16.16 -13.05 -9.40
N LYS A 56 17.14 -12.78 -8.51
CA LYS A 56 18.51 -13.26 -8.67
C LYS A 56 18.58 -14.79 -8.65
N LEU A 57 17.90 -15.42 -7.68
CA LEU A 57 17.87 -16.87 -7.55
C LEU A 57 17.25 -17.52 -8.80
N ILE A 58 16.10 -17.05 -9.24
CA ILE A 58 15.41 -17.54 -10.43
C ILE A 58 16.31 -17.44 -11.68
N LEU A 59 16.98 -16.32 -11.86
CA LEU A 59 17.88 -16.12 -13.01
C LEU A 59 19.14 -16.99 -12.92
N SER A 60 19.62 -17.34 -11.73
CA SER A 60 20.81 -18.19 -11.55
C SER A 60 20.53 -19.68 -11.85
N VAL A 61 19.32 -20.15 -11.57
CA VAL A 61 18.93 -21.57 -11.76
C VAL A 61 18.49 -21.85 -13.21
N SER A 62 18.07 -20.83 -13.96
CA SER A 62 17.53 -21.00 -15.31
C SER A 62 18.61 -21.00 -16.39
N THR A 63 19.09 -22.19 -16.78
CA THR A 63 20.06 -22.35 -17.89
C THR A 63 19.42 -22.41 -19.27
N THR A 64 18.14 -22.78 -19.39
CA THR A 64 17.55 -23.20 -20.68
C THR A 64 16.46 -22.26 -21.25
N ASN A 65 15.94 -21.29 -20.49
CA ASN A 65 14.85 -20.38 -20.94
C ASN A 65 15.11 -18.92 -20.53
N SER A 66 16.35 -18.47 -20.68
CA SER A 66 16.80 -17.19 -20.09
C SER A 66 16.02 -15.96 -20.60
N ASP A 67 15.68 -15.90 -21.89
CA ASP A 67 15.13 -14.67 -22.49
C ASP A 67 13.69 -14.39 -22.06
N SER A 68 12.82 -15.40 -22.09
CA SER A 68 11.41 -15.24 -21.64
C SER A 68 11.33 -14.96 -20.15
N LEU A 69 12.14 -15.67 -19.34
CA LEU A 69 12.16 -15.48 -17.90
C LEU A 69 12.71 -14.10 -17.55
N LYS A 70 13.82 -13.71 -18.16
CA LYS A 70 14.39 -12.35 -18.01
C LYS A 70 13.40 -11.27 -18.36
N TYR A 71 12.65 -11.45 -19.47
CA TYR A 71 11.59 -10.52 -19.86
C TYR A 71 10.53 -10.32 -18.75
N PHE A 72 10.02 -11.41 -18.15
CA PHE A 72 9.03 -11.30 -17.07
C PHE A 72 9.61 -10.68 -15.81
N VAL A 73 10.84 -11.02 -15.44
CA VAL A 73 11.55 -10.44 -14.30
C VAL A 73 11.75 -8.92 -14.51
N ASP A 74 12.21 -8.51 -15.69
CA ASP A 74 12.43 -7.08 -15.99
C ASP A 74 11.11 -6.29 -15.99
N LYS A 75 10.02 -6.87 -16.50
CA LYS A 75 8.68 -6.26 -16.45
C LYS A 75 8.17 -6.12 -15.02
N SER A 76 8.37 -7.11 -14.18
CA SER A 76 8.05 -7.02 -12.76
C SER A 76 8.83 -5.90 -12.07
N LYS A 77 10.16 -5.83 -12.29
CA LYS A 77 11.00 -4.76 -11.73
C LYS A 77 10.54 -3.36 -12.11
N LEU A 78 10.22 -3.15 -13.40
CA LEU A 78 9.68 -1.86 -13.87
C LEU A 78 8.37 -1.48 -13.18
N GLY A 79 7.48 -2.45 -12.98
CA GLY A 79 6.21 -2.23 -12.27
C GLY A 79 6.40 -1.81 -10.81
N ARG A 80 7.41 -2.38 -10.13
CA ARG A 80 7.71 -2.07 -8.71
C ARG A 80 8.21 -0.64 -8.48
N GLN A 81 8.98 -0.11 -9.42
CA GLN A 81 9.55 1.25 -9.31
C GLN A 81 8.48 2.33 -9.29
N ASN A 82 7.29 2.05 -9.81
CA ASN A 82 6.20 3.01 -9.89
C ASN A 82 4.99 2.54 -9.08
N LYS A 83 4.95 2.88 -7.77
CA LYS A 83 3.84 2.54 -6.85
C LYS A 83 2.45 2.95 -7.35
N VAL A 84 2.36 3.91 -8.27
CA VAL A 84 1.09 4.36 -8.86
C VAL A 84 0.46 3.28 -9.75
N LYS A 85 1.28 2.39 -10.30
CA LYS A 85 0.86 1.31 -11.20
C LYS A 85 0.83 -0.07 -10.52
N LEU A 86 0.37 -0.13 -9.28
CA LEU A 86 0.36 -1.37 -8.50
C LEU A 86 -0.34 -2.54 -9.24
N LEU A 87 -1.45 -2.29 -9.92
CA LEU A 87 -2.15 -3.31 -10.72
C LEU A 87 -1.29 -3.85 -11.87
N GLU A 88 -0.50 -2.98 -12.52
CA GLU A 88 0.44 -3.41 -13.59
C GLU A 88 1.57 -4.26 -13.00
N PHE A 89 2.06 -3.89 -11.82
CA PHE A 89 3.03 -4.71 -11.08
C PHE A 89 2.46 -6.08 -10.72
N GLU A 90 1.27 -6.15 -10.10
CA GLU A 90 0.63 -7.41 -9.72
C GLU A 90 0.36 -8.30 -10.93
N PHE A 91 -0.03 -7.72 -12.07
CA PHE A 91 -0.25 -8.47 -13.31
C PHE A 91 1.05 -9.06 -13.88
N ASN A 92 2.15 -8.33 -13.81
CA ASN A 92 3.45 -8.85 -14.24
C ASN A 92 3.96 -9.95 -13.31
N GLU A 93 3.76 -9.79 -11.99
CA GLU A 93 4.06 -10.82 -10.99
C GLU A 93 3.19 -12.07 -11.18
N TYR A 94 1.91 -11.90 -11.46
CA TYR A 94 1.02 -13.01 -11.81
C TYR A 94 1.54 -13.81 -13.00
N LYS A 95 1.93 -13.11 -14.09
CA LYS A 95 2.49 -13.78 -15.28
C LYS A 95 3.79 -14.49 -14.98
N LEU A 96 4.68 -13.88 -14.21
CA LEU A 96 5.93 -14.51 -13.80
C LEU A 96 5.66 -15.75 -12.94
N ASN A 97 4.80 -15.65 -11.93
CA ASN A 97 4.44 -16.78 -11.08
C ASN A 97 3.81 -17.93 -11.87
N LYS A 98 2.88 -17.65 -12.79
CA LYS A 98 2.28 -18.64 -13.69
C LYS A 98 3.32 -19.29 -14.61
N PHE A 99 4.27 -18.53 -15.14
CA PHE A 99 5.35 -19.06 -15.97
C PHE A 99 6.24 -20.03 -15.16
N LEU A 100 6.58 -19.68 -13.92
CA LEU A 100 7.40 -20.51 -13.04
C LEU A 100 6.69 -21.82 -12.66
N LEU A 101 5.41 -21.76 -12.32
CA LEU A 101 4.61 -22.95 -12.00
C LEU A 101 4.46 -23.89 -13.20
N ASN A 102 4.20 -23.36 -14.41
CA ASN A 102 4.00 -24.17 -15.63
C ASN A 102 5.29 -24.85 -16.12
N LYS A 103 6.44 -24.28 -15.82
CA LYS A 103 7.73 -24.86 -16.23
C LYS A 103 8.22 -25.96 -15.30
N CYS A 104 7.49 -26.23 -14.20
CA CYS A 104 7.92 -27.19 -13.16
C CYS A 104 9.41 -27.03 -12.85
N LEU A 105 9.90 -25.79 -12.84
CA LEU A 105 11.27 -25.51 -12.47
C LEU A 105 11.40 -25.95 -11.01
N ASP A 106 12.07 -27.09 -10.81
CA ASP A 106 12.48 -27.51 -9.47
C ASP A 106 13.52 -26.49 -8.97
N MET A 107 13.01 -25.41 -8.42
CA MET A 107 13.84 -24.32 -7.92
C MET A 107 14.34 -24.58 -6.48
N GLY A 108 14.07 -25.80 -5.97
CA GLY A 108 14.56 -26.27 -4.69
C GLY A 108 13.95 -25.57 -3.46
N LYS A 109 14.41 -26.01 -2.29
CA LYS A 109 13.92 -25.52 -0.99
C LYS A 109 14.16 -24.03 -0.75
N GLU A 110 15.20 -23.45 -1.37
CA GLU A 110 15.49 -22.02 -1.22
C GLU A 110 14.40 -21.13 -1.78
N THR A 111 13.83 -21.50 -2.93
CA THR A 111 12.73 -20.74 -3.55
C THR A 111 11.44 -20.84 -2.73
N GLU A 112 11.16 -22.02 -2.18
CA GLU A 112 10.02 -22.21 -1.29
C GLU A 112 10.12 -21.34 -0.04
N SER A 113 11.31 -21.27 0.57
CA SER A 113 11.58 -20.37 1.71
C SER A 113 11.37 -18.90 1.34
N ILE A 114 11.85 -18.47 0.16
CA ILE A 114 11.65 -17.10 -0.31
C ILE A 114 10.16 -16.79 -0.55
N TYR A 115 9.39 -17.73 -1.09
CA TYR A 115 7.95 -17.55 -1.30
C TYR A 115 7.18 -17.44 0.03
N GLN A 116 7.54 -18.25 1.03
CA GLN A 116 6.96 -18.13 2.38
C GLN A 116 7.25 -16.75 2.97
N GLU A 117 8.49 -16.30 2.94
CA GLU A 117 8.86 -14.97 3.44
C GLU A 117 8.16 -13.84 2.68
N LEU A 118 8.01 -13.94 1.33
CA LEU A 118 7.27 -12.96 0.54
C LEU A 118 5.80 -12.89 0.95
N ASN A 119 5.16 -14.04 1.19
CA ASN A 119 3.76 -14.10 1.64
C ASN A 119 3.59 -13.54 3.05
N GLU A 120 4.55 -13.77 3.96
CA GLU A 120 4.57 -13.16 5.30
C GLU A 120 4.70 -11.64 5.20
N ILE A 121 5.67 -11.13 4.43
CA ILE A 121 5.85 -9.69 4.23
C ILE A 121 4.61 -9.06 3.59
N THR A 122 3.97 -9.74 2.63
CA THR A 122 2.72 -9.28 2.01
C THR A 122 1.60 -9.16 3.04
N THR A 123 1.50 -10.12 3.97
CA THR A 123 0.52 -10.09 5.05
C THR A 123 0.79 -8.94 6.02
N GLU A 124 2.05 -8.74 6.42
CA GLU A 124 2.47 -7.61 7.27
C GLU A 124 2.17 -6.26 6.58
N TYR A 125 2.51 -6.14 5.30
CA TYR A 125 2.23 -4.96 4.49
C TYR A 125 0.73 -4.66 4.44
N ASN A 126 -0.09 -5.65 4.11
CA ASN A 126 -1.53 -5.49 4.03
C ASN A 126 -2.15 -5.12 5.39
N SER A 127 -1.65 -5.68 6.49
CA SER A 127 -2.07 -5.29 7.84
C SER A 127 -1.74 -3.82 8.13
N SER A 128 -0.53 -3.38 7.76
CA SER A 128 -0.09 -1.99 7.91
C SER A 128 -0.89 -1.02 7.03
N VAL A 129 -1.19 -1.41 5.79
CA VAL A 129 -2.08 -0.66 4.87
C VAL A 129 -3.47 -0.51 5.46
N LYS A 130 -4.03 -1.58 6.01
CA LYS A 130 -5.34 -1.55 6.69
C LYS A 130 -5.32 -0.57 7.86
N ASP A 131 -4.30 -0.65 8.73
CA ASP A 131 -4.15 0.23 9.88
C ASP A 131 -4.03 1.72 9.46
N TYR A 132 -3.21 2.01 8.46
CA TYR A 132 -3.10 3.34 7.89
C TYR A 132 -4.42 3.84 7.29
N ASN A 133 -5.08 3.04 6.45
CA ASN A 133 -6.31 3.41 5.77
C ASN A 133 -7.49 3.62 6.75
N VAL A 134 -7.59 2.79 7.78
CA VAL A 134 -8.59 2.96 8.86
C VAL A 134 -8.34 4.28 9.59
N TYR A 135 -7.09 4.55 10.01
CA TYR A 135 -6.75 5.79 10.70
C TYR A 135 -6.99 7.03 9.82
N TYR A 136 -6.68 6.93 8.52
CA TYR A 136 -6.94 7.97 7.54
C TYR A 136 -8.43 8.33 7.45
N THR A 137 -9.33 7.34 7.51
CA THR A 137 -10.78 7.55 7.27
C THR A 137 -11.59 8.04 8.46
N ILE A 138 -11.07 7.93 9.67
CA ILE A 138 -11.76 8.36 10.89
C ILE A 138 -11.82 9.88 10.95
N PHE A 139 -13.02 10.44 11.33
CA PHE A 139 -13.15 11.86 11.64
C PHE A 139 -12.38 12.21 12.94
N PRO A 140 -11.65 13.33 12.99
CA PRO A 140 -11.44 14.35 11.97
C PRO A 140 -10.23 14.11 11.05
N ASN A 141 -9.56 12.94 11.14
CA ASN A 141 -8.28 12.65 10.51
C ASN A 141 -8.31 12.83 8.99
N PHE A 142 -9.40 12.37 8.33
CA PHE A 142 -9.52 12.46 6.87
C PHE A 142 -9.46 13.91 6.36
N ILE A 143 -9.94 14.89 7.14
CA ILE A 143 -9.91 16.31 6.77
C ILE A 143 -8.45 16.78 6.72
N PHE A 144 -7.68 16.49 7.78
CA PHE A 144 -6.28 16.90 7.87
C PHE A 144 -5.41 16.15 6.85
N ALA A 145 -5.66 14.86 6.68
CA ALA A 145 -4.98 14.00 5.71
C ALA A 145 -5.18 14.52 4.28
N LYS A 146 -6.43 14.75 3.86
CA LYS A 146 -6.76 15.27 2.53
C LYS A 146 -6.12 16.64 2.28
N ARG A 147 -6.19 17.54 3.28
CA ARG A 147 -5.61 18.88 3.19
C ARG A 147 -4.08 18.86 3.01
N LYS A 148 -3.41 17.84 3.53
CA LYS A 148 -1.96 17.61 3.41
C LYS A 148 -1.58 16.72 2.22
N GLY A 149 -2.54 16.31 1.40
CA GLY A 149 -2.27 15.50 0.21
C GLY A 149 -1.99 14.02 0.47
N TYR A 150 -2.26 13.53 1.69
CA TYR A 150 -2.22 12.09 1.95
C TYR A 150 -3.29 11.37 1.14
N LYS A 151 -2.97 10.16 0.69
CA LYS A 151 -3.88 9.26 -0.04
C LYS A 151 -3.92 7.91 0.65
N ARG A 152 -4.99 7.15 0.40
CA ARG A 152 -5.06 5.75 0.83
C ARG A 152 -4.00 4.92 0.12
N GLU A 153 -3.47 3.93 0.81
CA GLU A 153 -2.54 2.95 0.26
C GLU A 153 -3.32 1.72 -0.24
N LYS A 154 -2.78 1.04 -1.25
CA LYS A 154 -3.40 -0.12 -1.87
C LYS A 154 -2.87 -1.41 -1.28
N PHE A 155 -3.73 -2.43 -1.22
CA PHE A 155 -3.38 -3.78 -0.80
C PHE A 155 -2.67 -4.54 -1.92
N LEU A 156 -1.81 -5.47 -1.55
CA LEU A 156 -1.26 -6.49 -2.43
C LEU A 156 -2.18 -7.73 -2.41
N THR A 157 -2.43 -8.32 -3.58
CA THR A 157 -3.35 -9.46 -3.72
C THR A 157 -2.68 -10.73 -4.21
N ILE A 158 -1.40 -10.69 -4.56
CA ILE A 158 -0.64 -11.83 -5.07
C ILE A 158 -0.19 -12.76 -3.94
N GLU A 159 -0.27 -14.08 -4.17
CA GLU A 159 0.32 -15.12 -3.34
C GLU A 159 1.43 -15.83 -4.12
N TYR A 160 2.63 -15.89 -3.55
CA TYR A 160 3.79 -16.50 -4.19
C TYR A 160 3.78 -18.02 -4.01
N GLY A 161 4.24 -18.75 -5.05
CA GLY A 161 4.31 -20.21 -5.02
C GLY A 161 2.99 -20.94 -5.18
N LYS A 162 1.90 -20.21 -5.47
CA LYS A 162 0.56 -20.76 -5.68
C LYS A 162 -0.04 -20.23 -6.98
N GLU A 163 -1.05 -20.94 -7.48
CA GLU A 163 -1.87 -20.45 -8.60
C GLU A 163 -2.73 -19.26 -8.12
N ASN A 164 -2.62 -18.15 -8.82
CA ASN A 164 -3.37 -16.93 -8.54
C ASN A 164 -4.44 -16.71 -9.61
N GLN A 165 -5.53 -16.03 -9.23
CA GLN A 165 -6.47 -15.44 -10.18
C GLN A 165 -5.81 -14.24 -10.88
N ASP A 166 -6.17 -14.01 -12.16
CA ASP A 166 -5.69 -12.85 -12.90
C ASP A 166 -6.10 -11.55 -12.17
N PRO A 167 -5.14 -10.68 -11.76
CA PRO A 167 -5.46 -9.46 -11.02
C PRO A 167 -6.37 -8.50 -11.79
N ILE A 168 -6.34 -8.52 -13.13
CA ILE A 168 -7.22 -7.69 -13.98
C ILE A 168 -8.65 -8.21 -13.89
N GLU A 169 -8.86 -9.54 -13.96
CA GLU A 169 -10.19 -10.13 -13.81
C GLU A 169 -10.73 -9.92 -12.41
N LYS A 170 -9.92 -10.19 -11.39
CA LYS A 170 -10.27 -9.92 -9.99
C LYS A 170 -10.65 -8.46 -9.76
N SER A 171 -9.98 -7.50 -10.41
CA SER A 171 -10.31 -6.08 -10.31
C SER A 171 -11.68 -5.73 -10.91
N LYS A 172 -12.16 -6.51 -11.88
CA LYS A 172 -13.49 -6.32 -12.50
C LYS A 172 -14.63 -6.84 -11.60
N GLU A 173 -14.35 -7.84 -10.78
CA GLU A 173 -15.31 -8.39 -9.82
C GLU A 173 -15.60 -7.47 -8.63
N ILE A 174 -14.73 -6.47 -8.40
CA ILE A 174 -14.95 -5.46 -7.36
C ILE A 174 -16.19 -4.64 -7.75
N PRO A 175 -17.24 -4.60 -6.91
CA PRO A 175 -18.45 -3.84 -7.19
C PRO A 175 -18.15 -2.38 -7.52
N GLU A 176 -18.91 -1.79 -8.45
CA GLU A 176 -18.73 -0.39 -8.90
C GLU A 176 -18.72 0.60 -7.71
N TRP A 177 -19.58 0.36 -6.70
CA TRP A 177 -19.61 1.19 -5.50
C TRP A 177 -18.30 1.13 -4.69
N ALA A 178 -17.61 -0.01 -4.69
CA ALA A 178 -16.32 -0.17 -4.00
C ALA A 178 -15.16 0.42 -4.82
N LYS A 179 -15.24 0.40 -6.14
CA LYS A 179 -14.30 1.11 -7.05
C LYS A 179 -14.43 2.61 -6.86
N ASN A 180 -15.66 3.11 -6.74
CA ASN A 180 -15.96 4.53 -6.60
C ASN A 180 -15.64 5.12 -5.21
N VAL A 181 -15.60 4.29 -4.17
CA VAL A 181 -15.15 4.74 -2.84
C VAL A 181 -13.70 5.24 -2.87
N ASP A 182 -12.89 4.76 -3.81
CA ASP A 182 -11.50 5.25 -3.99
C ASP A 182 -11.40 6.53 -4.86
N THR A 183 -12.40 6.86 -5.67
CA THR A 183 -12.30 7.94 -6.65
C THR A 183 -13.23 9.12 -6.41
N THR A 184 -14.40 8.93 -5.83
CA THR A 184 -15.42 10.00 -5.69
C THR A 184 -15.10 11.01 -4.60
N PHE A 185 -14.25 10.71 -3.64
CA PHE A 185 -13.73 11.71 -2.69
C PHE A 185 -12.60 12.58 -3.27
N LEU A 186 -12.15 12.33 -4.49
CA LEU A 186 -11.03 13.03 -5.12
C LEU A 186 -11.46 13.98 -6.26
N SER A 187 -12.75 14.04 -6.62
CA SER A 187 -13.24 14.82 -7.77
C SER A 187 -14.18 15.97 -7.40
N LYS A 188 -14.04 16.53 -6.19
CA LYS A 188 -14.67 17.84 -5.87
C LYS A 188 -13.68 18.76 -5.18
#